data_c398789749fde8e7c1dcb42f2600630d
#
_entry.id   c398789749fde8e7c1dcb42f2600630d
#
_cell.length_a   1.000
_cell.length_b   1.000
_cell.length_c   1.000
_cell.angle_alpha   90.00
_cell.angle_beta   90.00
_cell.angle_gamma   90.00
#
_symmetry.space_group_name_H-M   'P 1'
#
loop_
_entity.id
_entity.type
_entity.pdbx_description
1 polymer ?
#
loop_
_entity_poly.entity_id
_entity_poly.type
_entity_poly.pdbx_seq_one_letter_code
_entity_poly.pdbx_strand_id
1 'polypeptide(L)'
;IGKTQSIIEIATEDTPEVVAGGLNELFHSELYTQADADAVRDGGTVEFKLRVENKPRNEVAQDAERIAQEMAPGGQVGMYLDLQVLKTVKNAAGVTAGDYETPVPDLKGKKLTIVIPLPEEIRNRAPYFVYKVHGGTVSAVDNTYQEEHQTLTIRADEFSTYAIAYTQETEETAGAVQAEHDSGTVREGRWMQNDTGWWYAYSNGTWPSAGWAYLYYNGRYDWYYFDPKGYMKDGWI
;
A
#
# COMPACT_ATOMS: atom_id res chain seq x y z
N ILE A 1 4.31 40.42 -14.69
CA ILE A 1 4.63 39.01 -15.04
C ILE A 1 4.28 38.23 -13.78
N GLY A 2 3.06 37.68 -13.74
CA GLY A 2 2.56 36.89 -12.61
C GLY A 2 3.46 35.65 -12.42
N LYS A 3 3.94 35.41 -11.20
CA LYS A 3 4.59 34.15 -10.86
C LYS A 3 3.53 33.07 -10.88
N THR A 4 3.63 32.14 -11.82
CA THR A 4 2.86 30.90 -11.82
C THR A 4 3.25 30.15 -10.54
N GLN A 5 2.35 30.09 -9.56
CA GLN A 5 2.58 29.31 -8.34
C GLN A 5 1.74 28.05 -8.41
N SER A 6 2.37 26.99 -8.85
CA SER A 6 1.93 25.64 -8.57
C SER A 6 2.62 25.21 -7.28
N ILE A 7 1.86 24.84 -6.27
CA ILE A 7 2.39 24.45 -4.97
C ILE A 7 2.14 22.96 -4.79
N ILE A 8 3.16 22.25 -4.32
CA ILE A 8 3.06 20.86 -3.89
C ILE A 8 3.40 20.83 -2.41
N GLU A 9 2.51 20.25 -1.65
CA GLU A 9 2.67 20.07 -0.21
C GLU A 9 2.49 18.60 0.15
N ILE A 10 3.30 18.12 1.08
CA ILE A 10 3.12 16.82 1.73
C ILE A 10 2.88 17.11 3.20
N ALA A 11 1.70 16.76 3.70
CA ALA A 11 1.32 16.91 5.10
C ALA A 11 1.22 15.54 5.74
N THR A 12 1.97 15.30 6.80
CA THR A 12 1.95 14.06 7.57
C THR A 12 1.42 14.34 8.97
N GLU A 13 0.48 13.52 9.44
CA GLU A 13 -0.12 13.62 10.77
C GLU A 13 0.00 12.25 11.47
N ASP A 14 0.48 12.28 12.71
CA ASP A 14 0.64 11.08 13.57
C ASP A 14 1.42 9.91 12.90
N THR A 15 2.33 10.24 11.99
CA THR A 15 3.20 9.27 11.31
C THR A 15 4.59 9.90 11.10
N PRO A 16 5.65 9.10 10.95
CA PRO A 16 6.94 9.59 10.50
C PRO A 16 6.83 10.33 9.16
N GLU A 17 7.70 11.29 8.90
CA GLU A 17 7.67 12.10 7.70
C GLU A 17 7.74 11.23 6.43
N VAL A 18 6.69 11.29 5.62
CA VAL A 18 6.54 10.55 4.38
C VAL A 18 7.14 11.35 3.23
N VAL A 19 7.79 10.68 2.30
CA VAL A 19 8.31 11.28 1.06
C VAL A 19 7.48 10.78 -0.12
N ALA A 20 7.11 11.68 -1.02
CA ALA A 20 6.38 11.31 -2.23
C ALA A 20 7.02 11.85 -3.49
N GLY A 21 7.05 11.02 -4.53
CA GLY A 21 7.42 11.37 -5.90
C GLY A 21 6.23 11.28 -6.85
N GLY A 22 6.29 12.00 -7.97
CA GLY A 22 5.25 12.00 -9.00
C GLY A 22 4.17 13.08 -8.82
N LEU A 23 4.22 13.89 -7.76
CA LEU A 23 3.25 14.96 -7.54
C LEU A 23 3.27 16.05 -8.64
N ASN A 24 4.45 16.31 -9.23
CA ASN A 24 4.57 17.26 -10.34
C ASN A 24 3.78 16.84 -11.59
N GLU A 25 3.64 15.55 -11.82
CA GLU A 25 2.91 14.99 -12.95
C GLU A 25 1.40 15.26 -12.85
N LEU A 26 0.89 15.61 -11.67
CA LEU A 26 -0.52 15.99 -11.49
C LEU A 26 -0.87 17.26 -12.25
N PHE A 27 0.08 18.22 -12.37
CA PHE A 27 -0.10 19.44 -13.16
C PHE A 27 -0.10 19.18 -14.69
N HIS A 28 0.32 18.01 -15.11
CA HIS A 28 0.29 17.56 -16.51
C HIS A 28 -0.77 16.46 -16.76
N SER A 29 -1.70 16.32 -15.82
CA SER A 29 -2.79 15.34 -15.88
C SER A 29 -4.14 16.03 -16.15
N GLU A 30 -5.18 15.22 -16.36
CA GLU A 30 -6.57 15.69 -16.46
C GLU A 30 -7.09 16.34 -15.16
N LEU A 31 -6.36 16.20 -14.07
CA LEU A 31 -6.68 16.82 -12.77
C LEU A 31 -6.43 18.33 -12.78
N TYR A 32 -5.53 18.79 -13.64
CA TYR A 32 -5.29 20.21 -13.88
C TYR A 32 -6.12 20.65 -15.10
N THR A 33 -7.19 21.35 -14.84
CA THR A 33 -8.20 21.72 -15.83
C THR A 33 -7.89 23.04 -16.52
N GLN A 34 -8.63 23.38 -17.62
CA GLN A 34 -8.53 24.66 -18.26
C GLN A 34 -8.92 25.81 -17.30
N ALA A 35 -9.90 25.59 -16.41
CA ALA A 35 -10.28 26.58 -15.41
C ALA A 35 -9.16 26.87 -14.41
N ASP A 36 -8.35 25.86 -14.06
CA ASP A 36 -7.17 26.03 -13.22
C ASP A 36 -6.10 26.88 -13.92
N ALA A 37 -5.86 26.60 -15.20
CA ALA A 37 -4.94 27.36 -16.04
C ALA A 37 -5.38 28.83 -16.14
N ASP A 38 -6.67 29.06 -16.29
CA ASP A 38 -7.25 30.42 -16.34
C ASP A 38 -7.08 31.13 -14.98
N ALA A 39 -7.34 30.46 -13.86
CA ALA A 39 -7.14 31.02 -12.53
C ALA A 39 -5.67 31.42 -12.29
N VAL A 40 -4.73 30.56 -12.71
CA VAL A 40 -3.29 30.86 -12.61
C VAL A 40 -2.89 32.03 -13.50
N ARG A 41 -3.40 32.10 -14.75
CA ARG A 41 -3.15 33.22 -15.67
C ARG A 41 -3.66 34.55 -15.07
N ASP A 42 -4.76 34.50 -14.36
CA ASP A 42 -5.36 35.69 -13.71
C ASP A 42 -4.69 36.01 -12.37
N GLY A 43 -3.57 35.39 -12.05
CA GLY A 43 -2.74 35.65 -10.85
C GLY A 43 -3.09 34.82 -9.62
N GLY A 44 -3.93 33.81 -9.79
CA GLY A 44 -4.26 32.86 -8.73
C GLY A 44 -3.23 31.74 -8.57
N THR A 45 -3.54 30.78 -7.71
CA THR A 45 -2.66 29.65 -7.37
C THR A 45 -3.47 28.36 -7.42
N VAL A 46 -2.85 27.29 -7.95
CA VAL A 46 -3.36 25.91 -7.85
C VAL A 46 -2.39 25.09 -7.03
N GLU A 47 -2.90 24.41 -6.03
CA GLU A 47 -2.14 23.61 -5.08
C GLU A 47 -2.64 22.17 -5.11
N PHE A 48 -1.70 21.22 -5.14
CA PHE A 48 -1.97 19.81 -4.85
C PHE A 48 -1.25 19.45 -3.55
N LYS A 49 -2.01 18.90 -2.59
CA LYS A 49 -1.51 18.46 -1.31
C LYS A 49 -1.73 16.94 -1.17
N LEU A 50 -0.67 16.20 -0.92
CA LEU A 50 -0.76 14.83 -0.41
C LEU A 50 -0.86 14.92 1.11
N ARG A 51 -1.98 14.48 1.67
CA ARG A 51 -2.16 14.28 3.11
C ARG A 51 -2.03 12.80 3.43
N VAL A 52 -1.20 12.50 4.42
CA VAL A 52 -0.97 11.15 4.94
C VAL A 52 -1.19 11.20 6.44
N GLU A 53 -2.16 10.48 6.91
CA GLU A 53 -2.54 10.46 8.32
C GLU A 53 -2.56 9.03 8.85
N ASN A 54 -1.93 8.79 10.00
CA ASN A 54 -2.06 7.51 10.70
C ASN A 54 -3.40 7.48 11.44
N LYS A 55 -4.20 6.47 11.16
CA LYS A 55 -5.52 6.31 11.75
C LYS A 55 -5.54 5.16 12.76
N PRO A 56 -6.08 5.39 13.96
CA PRO A 56 -6.34 4.29 14.88
C PRO A 56 -7.43 3.37 14.30
N ARG A 57 -7.34 2.08 14.61
CA ARG A 57 -8.23 1.05 14.06
C ARG A 57 -9.74 1.37 14.22
N ASN A 58 -10.11 2.01 15.31
CA ASN A 58 -11.53 2.36 15.59
C ASN A 58 -12.09 3.41 14.62
N GLU A 59 -11.25 4.26 14.04
CA GLU A 59 -11.67 5.25 13.04
C GLU A 59 -11.83 4.65 11.64
N VAL A 60 -11.16 3.53 11.36
CA VAL A 60 -11.21 2.77 10.10
C VAL A 60 -11.84 1.38 10.29
N ALA A 61 -12.71 1.20 11.28
CA ALA A 61 -13.18 -0.10 11.74
C ALA A 61 -13.75 -0.99 10.61
N GLN A 62 -14.56 -0.43 9.71
CA GLN A 62 -15.14 -1.19 8.59
C GLN A 62 -14.07 -1.67 7.61
N ASP A 63 -13.11 -0.81 7.28
CA ASP A 63 -12.02 -1.15 6.37
C ASP A 63 -11.05 -2.14 7.02
N ALA A 64 -10.81 -1.97 8.33
CA ALA A 64 -10.00 -2.90 9.12
C ALA A 64 -10.60 -4.32 9.16
N GLU A 65 -11.93 -4.44 9.24
CA GLU A 65 -12.61 -5.74 9.18
C GLU A 65 -12.51 -6.37 7.79
N ARG A 66 -12.67 -5.57 6.73
CA ARG A 66 -12.49 -6.06 5.35
C ARG A 66 -11.07 -6.55 5.10
N ILE A 67 -10.08 -5.76 5.53
CA ILE A 67 -8.67 -6.14 5.41
C ILE A 67 -8.39 -7.43 6.17
N ALA A 68 -8.91 -7.57 7.40
CA ALA A 68 -8.72 -8.76 8.21
C ALA A 68 -9.28 -10.05 7.55
N GLN A 69 -10.32 -9.92 6.72
CA GLN A 69 -10.87 -11.05 5.97
C GLN A 69 -10.00 -11.48 4.78
N GLU A 70 -9.20 -10.56 4.24
CA GLU A 70 -8.30 -10.81 3.12
C GLU A 70 -6.86 -11.14 3.54
N MET A 71 -6.50 -10.83 4.79
CA MET A 71 -5.18 -11.17 5.32
C MET A 71 -5.03 -12.67 5.54
N ALA A 72 -3.80 -13.16 5.38
CA ALA A 72 -3.46 -14.50 5.82
C ALA A 72 -3.71 -14.66 7.33
N PRO A 73 -4.17 -15.83 7.81
CA PRO A 73 -4.26 -16.11 9.23
C PRO A 73 -2.91 -15.86 9.94
N GLY A 74 -2.93 -15.19 11.09
CA GLY A 74 -1.70 -14.80 11.81
C GLY A 74 -1.11 -13.47 11.35
N GLY A 75 -1.63 -12.87 10.30
CA GLY A 75 -1.27 -11.52 9.88
C GLY A 75 -1.70 -10.49 10.93
N GLN A 76 -0.87 -9.49 11.14
CA GLN A 76 -1.13 -8.38 12.04
C GLN A 76 -1.00 -7.07 11.27
N VAL A 77 -1.96 -6.17 11.45
CA VAL A 77 -1.82 -4.81 10.94
C VAL A 77 -1.07 -3.98 11.97
N GLY A 78 0.04 -3.42 11.54
CA GLY A 78 0.86 -2.55 12.37
C GLY A 78 0.49 -1.07 12.23
N MET A 79 -0.12 -0.68 11.10
CA MET A 79 -0.42 0.71 10.81
C MET A 79 -1.56 0.82 9.81
N TYR A 80 -2.49 1.75 10.05
CA TYR A 80 -3.47 2.19 9.07
C TYR A 80 -3.15 3.61 8.64
N LEU A 81 -3.17 3.87 7.35
CA LEU A 81 -2.94 5.19 6.77
C LEU A 81 -4.15 5.62 5.97
N ASP A 82 -4.59 6.85 6.19
CA ASP A 82 -5.48 7.55 5.28
C ASP A 82 -4.63 8.40 4.33
N LEU A 83 -4.70 8.07 3.05
CA LEU A 83 -4.01 8.80 1.99
C LEU A 83 -5.04 9.61 1.21
N GLN A 84 -4.80 10.91 1.09
CA GLN A 84 -5.65 11.81 0.33
C GLN A 84 -4.81 12.75 -0.53
N VAL A 85 -5.19 12.94 -1.78
CA VAL A 85 -4.74 14.09 -2.57
C VAL A 85 -5.85 15.13 -2.57
N LEU A 86 -5.50 16.33 -2.20
CA LEU A 86 -6.39 17.49 -2.11
C LEU A 86 -5.96 18.50 -3.15
N LYS A 87 -6.94 19.12 -3.81
CA LYS A 87 -6.71 20.22 -4.75
C LYS A 87 -7.34 21.49 -4.23
N THR A 88 -6.59 22.57 -4.23
CA THR A 88 -7.05 23.89 -3.82
C THR A 88 -6.77 24.90 -4.94
N VAL A 89 -7.76 25.72 -5.28
CA VAL A 89 -7.61 26.82 -6.25
C VAL A 89 -7.86 28.13 -5.50
N LYS A 90 -6.88 29.03 -5.51
CA LYS A 90 -6.97 30.37 -4.90
C LYS A 90 -6.93 31.44 -5.98
N ASN A 91 -7.72 32.50 -5.84
CA ASN A 91 -7.66 33.66 -6.75
C ASN A 91 -6.45 34.56 -6.44
N ALA A 92 -6.24 35.62 -7.23
CA ALA A 92 -5.15 36.55 -7.06
C ALA A 92 -5.12 37.28 -5.68
N ALA A 93 -6.23 37.32 -4.97
CA ALA A 93 -6.32 37.88 -3.61
C ALA A 93 -6.02 36.81 -2.54
N GLY A 94 -5.66 35.59 -2.91
CA GLY A 94 -5.40 34.48 -2.01
C GLY A 94 -6.68 33.86 -1.39
N VAL A 95 -7.85 34.24 -1.92
CA VAL A 95 -9.13 33.67 -1.50
C VAL A 95 -9.39 32.37 -2.27
N THR A 96 -9.71 31.32 -1.56
CA THR A 96 -10.06 30.03 -2.15
C THR A 96 -11.33 30.17 -3.00
N ALA A 97 -11.27 29.74 -4.25
CA ALA A 97 -12.41 29.70 -5.14
C ALA A 97 -13.23 28.45 -4.82
N GLY A 98 -14.39 28.64 -4.18
CA GLY A 98 -15.24 27.54 -3.70
C GLY A 98 -14.87 27.05 -2.29
N ASP A 99 -15.56 26.00 -1.86
CA ASP A 99 -15.32 25.43 -0.54
C ASP A 99 -14.04 24.57 -0.54
N TYR A 100 -12.94 25.17 -0.09
CA TYR A 100 -11.80 24.45 0.48
C TYR A 100 -11.04 23.44 -0.41
N GLU A 101 -10.19 22.65 0.24
CA GLU A 101 -9.47 21.51 -0.33
C GLU A 101 -10.46 20.49 -0.89
N THR A 102 -10.41 20.24 -2.19
CA THR A 102 -11.27 19.25 -2.85
C THR A 102 -10.55 17.94 -2.95
N PRO A 103 -11.07 16.84 -2.38
CA PRO A 103 -10.48 15.52 -2.54
C PRO A 103 -10.44 15.09 -4.00
N VAL A 104 -9.30 14.53 -4.40
CA VAL A 104 -9.10 13.90 -5.71
C VAL A 104 -9.27 12.39 -5.51
N PRO A 105 -10.35 11.78 -6.00
CA PRO A 105 -10.66 10.38 -5.69
C PRO A 105 -9.72 9.38 -6.38
N ASP A 106 -9.27 9.70 -7.58
CA ASP A 106 -8.31 8.89 -8.33
C ASP A 106 -7.38 9.79 -9.16
N LEU A 107 -6.23 9.26 -9.54
CA LEU A 107 -5.21 10.00 -10.28
C LEU A 107 -5.29 9.84 -11.81
N LYS A 108 -6.42 9.34 -12.34
CA LYS A 108 -6.62 9.17 -13.78
C LYS A 108 -5.48 8.40 -14.45
N GLY A 109 -5.12 7.27 -13.86
CA GLY A 109 -4.05 6.38 -14.33
C GLY A 109 -2.62 6.84 -14.02
N LYS A 110 -2.45 7.96 -13.31
CA LYS A 110 -1.15 8.33 -12.74
C LYS A 110 -0.94 7.60 -11.42
N LYS A 111 0.33 7.42 -11.04
CA LYS A 111 0.70 6.80 -9.75
C LYS A 111 1.68 7.68 -9.02
N LEU A 112 1.46 7.86 -7.73
CA LEU A 112 2.44 8.46 -6.84
C LEU A 112 3.31 7.37 -6.23
N THR A 113 4.61 7.61 -6.18
CA THR A 113 5.53 6.79 -5.42
C THR A 113 5.63 7.37 -4.02
N ILE A 114 5.22 6.62 -3.01
CA ILE A 114 5.20 7.06 -1.62
C ILE A 114 6.17 6.20 -0.82
N VAL A 115 7.11 6.84 -0.15
CA VAL A 115 8.06 6.20 0.76
C VAL A 115 7.61 6.46 2.18
N ILE A 116 7.30 5.40 2.90
CA ILE A 116 6.71 5.43 4.23
C ILE A 116 7.76 4.88 5.21
N PRO A 117 8.33 5.70 6.09
CA PRO A 117 9.16 5.21 7.18
C PRO A 117 8.31 4.37 8.15
N LEU A 118 8.81 3.20 8.51
CA LEU A 118 8.12 2.33 9.44
C LEU A 118 8.30 2.83 10.88
N PRO A 119 7.23 2.92 11.69
CA PRO A 119 7.33 3.20 13.10
C PRO A 119 8.09 2.08 13.82
N GLU A 120 8.72 2.40 14.94
CA GLU A 120 9.66 1.51 15.64
C GLU A 120 9.03 0.16 16.00
N GLU A 121 7.76 0.15 16.34
CA GLU A 121 7.01 -1.02 16.80
C GLU A 121 6.86 -2.12 15.75
N ILE A 122 6.96 -1.74 14.48
CA ILE A 122 6.80 -2.69 13.36
C ILE A 122 8.06 -2.84 12.51
N ARG A 123 9.19 -2.26 12.90
CA ARG A 123 10.47 -2.45 12.20
C ARG A 123 10.97 -3.89 12.30
N ASN A 124 11.76 -4.30 11.31
CA ASN A 124 12.38 -5.63 11.26
C ASN A 124 11.38 -6.81 11.34
N ARG A 125 10.15 -6.60 10.82
CA ARG A 125 9.10 -7.62 10.79
C ARG A 125 8.74 -8.03 9.35
N ALA A 126 9.69 -7.88 8.44
CA ALA A 126 9.48 -8.34 7.06
C ALA A 126 9.20 -9.86 7.03
N PRO A 127 8.35 -10.33 6.10
CA PRO A 127 7.79 -9.58 4.97
C PRO A 127 6.62 -8.69 5.38
N TYR A 128 6.51 -7.55 4.68
CA TYR A 128 5.38 -6.64 4.83
C TYR A 128 4.40 -6.80 3.68
N PHE A 129 3.13 -6.64 4.00
CA PHE A 129 2.01 -6.62 3.05
C PHE A 129 1.30 -5.30 3.16
N VAL A 130 0.95 -4.73 2.02
CA VAL A 130 0.17 -3.51 2.00
C VAL A 130 -1.18 -3.80 1.35
N TYR A 131 -2.24 -3.41 2.03
CA TYR A 131 -3.61 -3.51 1.55
C TYR A 131 -4.19 -2.13 1.38
N LYS A 132 -5.02 -1.97 0.37
CA LYS A 132 -5.79 -0.75 0.09
C LYS A 132 -7.28 -1.10 0.12
N VAL A 133 -8.10 -0.24 0.72
CA VAL A 133 -9.56 -0.32 0.60
C VAL A 133 -10.04 0.88 -0.19
N HIS A 134 -10.62 0.65 -1.35
CA HIS A 134 -11.24 1.70 -2.17
C HIS A 134 -12.64 1.26 -2.60
N GLY A 135 -13.64 2.15 -2.40
CA GLY A 135 -15.04 1.82 -2.71
C GLY A 135 -15.55 0.55 -2.01
N GLY A 136 -14.98 0.19 -0.85
CA GLY A 136 -15.33 -1.02 -0.10
C GLY A 136 -14.67 -2.31 -0.58
N THR A 137 -13.82 -2.24 -1.60
CA THR A 137 -13.05 -3.38 -2.12
C THR A 137 -11.63 -3.35 -1.57
N VAL A 138 -11.16 -4.48 -1.06
CA VAL A 138 -9.76 -4.67 -0.62
C VAL A 138 -8.92 -5.13 -1.79
N SER A 139 -7.76 -4.56 -1.95
CA SER A 139 -6.74 -5.02 -2.90
C SER A 139 -5.35 -4.96 -2.27
N ALA A 140 -4.49 -5.90 -2.65
CA ALA A 140 -3.09 -5.84 -2.28
C ALA A 140 -2.37 -4.79 -3.12
N VAL A 141 -1.41 -4.11 -2.50
CA VAL A 141 -0.60 -3.07 -3.12
C VAL A 141 0.85 -3.52 -3.16
N ASP A 142 1.45 -3.47 -4.35
CA ASP A 142 2.86 -3.76 -4.49
C ASP A 142 3.70 -2.82 -3.64
N ASN A 143 4.61 -3.40 -2.87
CA ASN A 143 5.51 -2.65 -2.03
C ASN A 143 6.96 -3.15 -2.14
N THR A 144 7.89 -2.29 -1.82
CA THR A 144 9.31 -2.62 -1.70
C THR A 144 9.79 -2.19 -0.33
N TYR A 145 10.25 -3.14 0.46
CA TYR A 145 10.87 -2.87 1.76
C TYR A 145 12.36 -2.62 1.60
N GLN A 146 12.85 -1.58 2.24
CA GLN A 146 14.27 -1.25 2.34
C GLN A 146 14.72 -1.38 3.79
N GLU A 147 15.40 -2.47 4.08
CA GLU A 147 15.82 -2.83 5.43
C GLU A 147 16.77 -1.80 6.04
N GLU A 148 17.73 -1.30 5.26
CA GLU A 148 18.71 -0.30 5.73
C GLU A 148 18.05 0.99 6.25
N HIS A 149 16.96 1.39 5.63
CA HIS A 149 16.23 2.63 5.97
C HIS A 149 14.94 2.39 6.74
N GLN A 150 14.54 1.12 6.94
CA GLN A 150 13.28 0.75 7.57
C GLN A 150 12.09 1.45 6.92
N THR A 151 12.03 1.45 5.58
CA THR A 151 10.98 2.11 4.80
C THR A 151 10.26 1.15 3.88
N LEU A 152 8.98 1.43 3.62
CA LEU A 152 8.20 0.81 2.56
C LEU A 152 7.95 1.82 1.44
N THR A 153 8.20 1.41 0.21
CA THR A 153 7.82 2.17 -0.98
C THR A 153 6.60 1.53 -1.61
N ILE A 154 5.55 2.31 -1.82
CA ILE A 154 4.33 1.91 -2.49
C ILE A 154 4.06 2.78 -3.73
N ARG A 155 3.18 2.29 -4.62
CA ARG A 155 2.67 3.05 -5.77
C ARG A 155 1.17 3.23 -5.62
N ALA A 156 0.74 4.43 -5.21
CA ALA A 156 -0.65 4.77 -4.99
C ALA A 156 -1.28 5.42 -6.22
N ASP A 157 -2.44 4.96 -6.62
CA ASP A 157 -3.25 5.48 -7.74
C ASP A 157 -4.67 5.88 -7.31
N GLU A 158 -5.12 5.39 -6.19
CA GLU A 158 -6.40 5.70 -5.56
C GLU A 158 -6.18 6.07 -4.10
N PHE A 159 -7.03 6.94 -3.59
CA PHE A 159 -6.89 7.47 -2.24
C PHE A 159 -7.98 6.91 -1.34
N SER A 160 -7.54 6.38 -0.20
CA SER A 160 -8.41 5.70 0.74
C SER A 160 -7.59 5.18 1.93
N THR A 161 -8.15 4.22 2.67
CA THR A 161 -7.46 3.53 3.76
C THR A 161 -6.44 2.54 3.21
N TYR A 162 -5.20 2.69 3.66
CA TYR A 162 -4.12 1.72 3.47
C TYR A 162 -3.77 1.05 4.79
N ALA A 163 -3.40 -0.21 4.76
CA ALA A 163 -2.91 -0.93 5.92
C ALA A 163 -1.56 -1.57 5.63
N ILE A 164 -0.60 -1.35 6.51
CA ILE A 164 0.68 -2.04 6.51
C ILE A 164 0.57 -3.20 7.49
N ALA A 165 0.65 -4.41 6.96
CA ALA A 165 0.57 -5.65 7.72
C ALA A 165 1.89 -6.41 7.66
N TYR A 166 2.11 -7.26 8.65
CA TYR A 166 3.22 -8.18 8.74
C TYR A 166 2.76 -9.46 9.43
N THR A 167 3.57 -10.50 9.41
CA THR A 167 3.31 -11.68 10.24
C THR A 167 4.27 -11.71 11.41
N GLN A 168 3.79 -12.11 12.57
CA GLN A 168 4.70 -12.45 13.65
C GLN A 168 5.35 -13.81 13.34
N GLU A 169 6.67 -13.81 13.16
CA GLU A 169 7.40 -15.07 13.32
C GLU A 169 7.29 -15.48 14.80
N THR A 170 6.50 -16.49 15.08
CA THR A 170 6.70 -17.22 16.33
C THR A 170 7.94 -18.09 16.15
N GLU A 171 8.81 -18.18 17.16
CA GLU A 171 10.05 -19.00 17.13
C GLU A 171 9.79 -20.47 16.70
N GLU A 172 8.55 -20.95 16.77
CA GLU A 172 8.12 -22.26 16.26
C GLU A 172 8.07 -22.35 14.73
N THR A 173 7.94 -21.22 14.01
CA THR A 173 7.76 -21.22 12.55
C THR A 173 9.08 -21.15 11.79
N ALA A 174 10.10 -20.51 12.33
CA ALA A 174 11.41 -20.43 11.67
C ALA A 174 12.11 -21.79 11.53
N GLY A 175 11.81 -22.76 12.42
CA GLY A 175 12.34 -24.12 12.36
C GLY A 175 11.55 -25.08 11.44
N ALA A 176 10.29 -24.80 11.19
CA ALA A 176 9.38 -25.73 10.52
C ALA A 176 9.50 -25.72 8.99
N VAL A 177 9.89 -24.58 8.39
CA VAL A 177 9.94 -24.42 6.93
C VAL A 177 11.04 -25.27 6.28
N GLN A 178 12.15 -25.53 6.98
CA GLN A 178 13.24 -26.37 6.46
C GLN A 178 13.00 -27.89 6.64
N ALA A 179 12.11 -28.29 7.53
CA ALA A 179 11.85 -29.71 7.81
C ALA A 179 10.84 -30.37 6.86
N GLU A 180 10.13 -29.60 6.02
CA GLU A 180 9.04 -30.12 5.21
C GLU A 180 9.46 -30.84 3.93
N HIS A 181 10.69 -30.72 3.53
CA HIS A 181 11.18 -31.43 2.34
C HIS A 181 11.13 -32.96 2.50
N ASP A 182 10.99 -33.47 3.72
CA ASP A 182 11.15 -34.90 4.00
C ASP A 182 9.92 -35.63 4.59
N SER A 183 8.83 -34.94 4.94
CA SER A 183 7.76 -35.59 5.71
C SER A 183 6.42 -35.77 4.96
N GLY A 184 6.21 -35.15 3.82
CA GLY A 184 4.94 -35.26 3.08
C GLY A 184 3.70 -34.82 3.88
N THR A 185 3.87 -34.05 4.93
CA THR A 185 2.77 -33.58 5.77
C THR A 185 2.00 -32.49 5.03
N VAL A 186 0.77 -32.80 4.67
CA VAL A 186 -0.14 -31.87 4.00
C VAL A 186 -0.65 -30.86 5.04
N ARG A 187 -0.32 -29.60 4.85
CA ARG A 187 -0.89 -28.51 5.64
C ARG A 187 -2.07 -27.90 4.90
N GLU A 188 -3.18 -27.78 5.59
CA GLU A 188 -4.35 -27.10 5.05
C GLU A 188 -4.10 -25.60 4.91
N GLY A 189 -4.61 -25.01 3.83
CA GLY A 189 -4.48 -23.61 3.52
C GLY A 189 -5.21 -23.24 2.24
N ARG A 190 -4.98 -22.04 1.75
CA ARG A 190 -5.60 -21.54 0.52
C ARG A 190 -4.61 -20.78 -0.36
N TRP A 191 -4.82 -20.87 -1.66
CA TRP A 191 -4.11 -20.05 -2.64
C TRP A 191 -4.64 -18.62 -2.63
N MET A 192 -3.71 -17.68 -2.67
CA MET A 192 -3.95 -16.24 -2.71
C MET A 192 -3.20 -15.65 -3.89
N GLN A 193 -3.68 -14.53 -4.41
CA GLN A 193 -3.06 -13.81 -5.51
C GLN A 193 -3.15 -12.30 -5.30
N ASN A 194 -2.08 -11.62 -5.68
CA ASN A 194 -2.04 -10.16 -5.83
C ASN A 194 -1.28 -9.79 -7.11
N ASP A 195 -1.01 -8.51 -7.32
CA ASP A 195 -0.29 -8.02 -8.50
C ASP A 195 1.16 -8.52 -8.60
N THR A 196 1.76 -8.97 -7.49
CA THR A 196 3.11 -9.54 -7.45
C THR A 196 3.14 -11.01 -7.86
N GLY A 197 2.08 -11.76 -7.52
CA GLY A 197 2.00 -13.18 -7.86
C GLY A 197 1.12 -14.00 -6.93
N TRP A 198 1.28 -15.31 -7.03
CA TRP A 198 0.57 -16.28 -6.21
C TRP A 198 1.38 -16.64 -4.96
N TRP A 199 0.70 -16.80 -3.82
CA TRP A 199 1.26 -17.42 -2.62
C TRP A 199 0.23 -18.36 -1.98
N TYR A 200 0.68 -19.20 -1.05
CA TYR A 200 -0.20 -20.11 -0.34
C TYR A 200 -0.25 -19.77 1.14
N ALA A 201 -1.42 -19.44 1.66
CA ALA A 201 -1.64 -19.13 3.06
C ALA A 201 -2.09 -20.40 3.79
N TYR A 202 -1.27 -20.90 4.71
CA TYR A 202 -1.67 -22.01 5.59
C TYR A 202 -2.71 -21.56 6.61
N SER A 203 -3.53 -22.50 7.09
CA SER A 203 -4.57 -22.23 8.09
C SER A 203 -4.03 -21.77 9.45
N ASN A 204 -2.75 -21.99 9.73
CA ASN A 204 -2.07 -21.52 10.94
C ASN A 204 -1.48 -20.11 10.81
N GLY A 205 -1.68 -19.44 9.67
CA GLY A 205 -1.20 -18.07 9.43
C GLY A 205 0.21 -17.95 8.87
N THR A 206 0.86 -19.07 8.53
CA THR A 206 2.17 -19.08 7.87
C THR A 206 2.03 -19.29 6.37
N TRP A 207 3.13 -19.21 5.64
CA TRP A 207 3.21 -19.53 4.22
C TRP A 207 4.57 -20.12 3.87
N PRO A 208 4.65 -20.91 2.77
CA PRO A 208 5.93 -21.41 2.29
C PRO A 208 6.79 -20.27 1.73
N SER A 209 8.09 -20.31 2.00
CA SER A 209 9.06 -19.37 1.46
C SER A 209 10.41 -20.04 1.27
N ALA A 210 11.21 -19.52 0.31
CA ALA A 210 12.58 -19.96 0.03
C ALA A 210 12.73 -21.48 -0.18
N GLY A 211 11.73 -22.15 -0.78
CA GLY A 211 11.79 -23.60 -0.95
C GLY A 211 10.57 -24.20 -1.61
N TRP A 212 10.51 -25.54 -1.58
CA TRP A 212 9.42 -26.31 -2.15
C TRP A 212 8.36 -26.64 -1.11
N ALA A 213 7.08 -26.55 -1.49
CA ALA A 213 5.94 -27.00 -0.68
C ALA A 213 5.02 -27.90 -1.51
N TYR A 214 4.49 -28.97 -0.88
CA TYR A 214 3.55 -29.89 -1.50
C TYR A 214 2.14 -29.49 -1.16
N LEU A 215 1.42 -28.91 -2.14
CA LEU A 215 0.17 -28.19 -1.90
C LEU A 215 -0.94 -28.64 -2.86
N TYR A 216 -2.18 -28.54 -2.38
CA TYR A 216 -3.36 -28.83 -3.17
C TYR A 216 -3.76 -27.66 -4.07
N TYR A 217 -3.91 -27.93 -5.36
CA TYR A 217 -4.46 -26.98 -6.32
C TYR A 217 -5.21 -27.71 -7.43
N ASN A 218 -6.40 -27.21 -7.78
CA ASN A 218 -7.19 -27.68 -8.91
C ASN A 218 -7.39 -29.20 -8.98
N GLY A 219 -7.72 -29.84 -7.85
CA GLY A 219 -8.07 -31.25 -7.79
C GLY A 219 -6.90 -32.21 -7.52
N ARG A 220 -5.69 -31.74 -7.40
CA ARG A 220 -4.51 -32.57 -7.13
C ARG A 220 -3.50 -31.88 -6.22
N TYR A 221 -2.63 -32.68 -5.63
CA TYR A 221 -1.43 -32.21 -4.94
C TYR A 221 -0.26 -32.18 -5.90
N ASP A 222 0.58 -31.12 -5.78
CA ASP A 222 1.79 -30.98 -6.58
C ASP A 222 2.84 -30.17 -5.80
N TRP A 223 4.09 -30.15 -6.30
CA TRP A 223 5.18 -29.39 -5.71
C TRP A 223 5.25 -27.99 -6.33
N TYR A 224 5.29 -26.97 -5.47
CA TYR A 224 5.41 -25.56 -5.83
C TYR A 224 6.63 -24.96 -5.17
N TYR A 225 7.42 -24.22 -5.93
CA TYR A 225 8.56 -23.48 -5.40
C TYR A 225 8.18 -22.04 -5.06
N PHE A 226 8.61 -21.59 -3.89
CA PHE A 226 8.37 -20.24 -3.41
C PHE A 226 9.69 -19.50 -3.23
N ASP A 227 9.72 -18.21 -3.63
CA ASP A 227 10.87 -17.36 -3.39
C ASP A 227 11.00 -16.99 -1.90
N PRO A 228 12.09 -16.29 -1.50
CA PRO A 228 12.24 -15.86 -0.11
C PRO A 228 11.14 -14.92 0.42
N LYS A 229 10.38 -14.30 -0.47
CA LYS A 229 9.23 -13.44 -0.12
C LYS A 229 7.91 -14.21 0.00
N GLY A 230 7.92 -15.52 -0.30
CA GLY A 230 6.74 -16.38 -0.24
C GLY A 230 5.89 -16.38 -1.51
N TYR A 231 6.37 -15.83 -2.63
CA TYR A 231 5.64 -15.90 -3.89
C TYR A 231 6.05 -17.13 -4.71
N MET A 232 5.03 -17.83 -5.21
CA MET A 232 5.22 -18.98 -6.09
C MET A 232 5.90 -18.56 -7.40
N LYS A 233 6.85 -19.34 -7.84
CA LYS A 233 7.57 -19.13 -9.11
C LYS A 233 7.06 -20.07 -10.19
N ASP A 234 6.74 -19.50 -11.34
CA ASP A 234 6.43 -20.19 -12.57
C ASP A 234 7.71 -20.44 -13.38
N GLY A 235 7.85 -21.63 -13.92
CA GLY A 235 8.94 -22.00 -14.84
C GLY A 235 9.99 -22.94 -14.26
N TRP A 236 11.00 -23.26 -15.08
CA TRP A 236 12.14 -24.06 -14.65
C TRP A 236 13.10 -23.24 -13.79
N ILE A 237 13.43 -23.78 -12.65
CA ILE A 237 14.41 -23.20 -11.71
C ILE A 237 15.74 -23.92 -11.90
#